data_0234789b9cd4ea77694453c3f57e9664
#
_entry.id   0234789b9cd4ea77694453c3f57e9664
#
_cell.length_a   1.000
_cell.length_b   1.000
_cell.length_c   1.000
_cell.angle_alpha   90.00
_cell.angle_beta   90.00
_cell.angle_gamma   90.00
#
_symmetry.space_group_name_H-M   'P 1'
#
loop_
_entity.id
_entity.type
_entity.pdbx_description
1 polymer ?
#
loop_
_entity_poly.entity_id
_entity_poly.type
_entity_poly.pdbx_seq_one_letter_code
_entity_poly.pdbx_strand_id
1 'polypeptide(L)'
;MKKLAIITCVLLMAGAVSLRAADAKENWTKNCAKCHGEDGKGKTKMGEKVGCKDYTDAKVQAEMKDDTMAKAIKEGVKDGDKTKMKAFNDLSDDDVKALVAYVRSLKK
;
A
#
# COMPACT_ATOMS: atom_id res chain seq x y z
N MET A 1 37.44 -33.74 -24.49
CA MET A 1 37.23 -32.36 -24.05
C MET A 1 35.77 -32.11 -23.75
N LYS A 2 35.51 -32.01 -22.52
CA LYS A 2 34.14 -31.89 -22.04
C LYS A 2 33.85 -30.43 -21.79
N LYS A 3 33.02 -29.88 -22.60
CA LYS A 3 32.47 -28.54 -22.34
C LYS A 3 31.31 -28.71 -21.39
N LEU A 4 31.52 -28.31 -20.17
CA LEU A 4 30.42 -28.17 -19.23
C LEU A 4 29.58 -27.00 -19.69
N ALA A 5 28.42 -27.31 -20.13
CA ALA A 5 27.38 -26.29 -20.25
C ALA A 5 26.92 -25.92 -18.83
N ILE A 6 27.39 -24.82 -18.34
CA ILE A 6 26.85 -24.26 -17.12
C ILE A 6 25.50 -23.66 -17.54
N ILE A 7 24.49 -24.46 -17.32
CA ILE A 7 23.13 -23.93 -17.39
C ILE A 7 22.96 -23.10 -16.15
N THR A 8 23.18 -21.84 -16.30
CA THR A 8 22.87 -20.89 -15.26
C THR A 8 21.35 -20.81 -15.21
N CYS A 9 20.79 -21.50 -14.28
CA CYS A 9 19.41 -21.26 -13.87
C CYS A 9 19.32 -19.84 -13.36
N VAL A 10 19.05 -18.91 -14.25
CA VAL A 10 18.62 -17.57 -13.86
C VAL A 10 17.17 -17.72 -13.46
N LEU A 11 16.96 -17.98 -12.22
CA LEU A 11 15.61 -18.11 -11.68
C LEU A 11 15.07 -16.78 -11.23
N LEU A 12 14.11 -16.35 -11.87
CA LEU A 12 12.69 -16.41 -11.43
C LEU A 12 12.45 -15.99 -9.99
N MET A 13 12.94 -14.77 -9.66
CA MET A 13 12.48 -14.08 -8.47
C MET A 13 11.34 -13.10 -8.78
N ALA A 14 10.91 -12.99 -10.02
CA ALA A 14 9.89 -12.03 -10.44
C ALA A 14 8.46 -12.42 -10.03
N GLY A 15 8.18 -13.70 -9.83
CA GLY A 15 6.81 -14.18 -9.56
C GLY A 15 6.27 -13.83 -8.18
N ALA A 16 7.11 -13.84 -7.14
CA ALA A 16 6.68 -13.58 -5.77
C ALA A 16 6.33 -12.10 -5.52
N VAL A 17 7.05 -11.18 -6.17
CA VAL A 17 6.78 -9.74 -6.08
C VAL A 17 5.49 -9.38 -6.79
N SER A 18 5.20 -10.01 -7.93
CA SER A 18 3.98 -9.79 -8.69
C SER A 18 2.72 -10.21 -7.94
N LEU A 19 2.77 -11.32 -7.20
CA LEU A 19 1.65 -11.79 -6.40
C LEU A 19 1.31 -10.82 -5.26
N ARG A 20 2.32 -10.31 -4.56
CA ARG A 20 2.11 -9.34 -3.47
C ARG A 20 1.58 -8.01 -3.98
N ALA A 21 2.05 -7.56 -5.13
CA ALA A 21 1.55 -6.34 -5.74
C ALA A 21 0.08 -6.47 -6.17
N ALA A 22 -0.31 -7.63 -6.70
CA ALA A 22 -1.70 -7.91 -7.07
C ALA A 22 -2.59 -7.97 -5.83
N ASP A 23 -2.14 -8.62 -4.76
CA ASP A 23 -2.86 -8.69 -3.49
C ASP A 23 -3.00 -7.32 -2.82
N ALA A 24 -1.96 -6.49 -2.88
CA ALA A 24 -2.01 -5.13 -2.35
C ALA A 24 -3.03 -4.27 -3.11
N LYS A 25 -3.06 -4.37 -4.43
CA LYS A 25 -4.04 -3.66 -5.26
C LYS A 25 -5.46 -4.11 -4.95
N GLU A 26 -5.67 -5.40 -4.78
CA GLU A 26 -6.97 -5.95 -4.40
C GLU A 26 -7.39 -5.45 -3.02
N ASN A 27 -6.51 -5.51 -2.04
CA ASN A 27 -6.75 -4.99 -0.70
C ASN A 27 -7.06 -3.49 -0.71
N TRP A 28 -6.34 -2.74 -1.52
CA TRP A 28 -6.59 -1.31 -1.70
C TRP A 28 -8.00 -1.06 -2.23
N THR A 29 -8.34 -1.70 -3.33
CA THR A 29 -9.64 -1.55 -3.97
C THR A 29 -10.78 -1.93 -3.02
N LYS A 30 -10.60 -3.00 -2.27
CA LYS A 30 -11.62 -3.56 -1.38
C LYS A 30 -11.76 -2.77 -0.07
N ASN A 31 -10.64 -2.34 0.52
CA ASN A 31 -10.62 -1.82 1.89
C ASN A 31 -10.28 -0.33 2.01
N CYS A 32 -9.61 0.23 1.05
CA CYS A 32 -9.02 1.58 1.15
C CYS A 32 -9.64 2.59 0.19
N ALA A 33 -10.00 2.15 -1.01
CA ALA A 33 -10.43 3.04 -2.09
C ALA A 33 -11.71 3.81 -1.79
N LYS A 34 -12.57 3.32 -0.90
CA LYS A 34 -13.79 4.00 -0.52
C LYS A 34 -13.54 5.41 0.00
N CYS A 35 -12.47 5.59 0.77
CA CYS A 35 -12.05 6.89 1.28
C CYS A 35 -10.93 7.49 0.44
N HIS A 36 -9.89 6.71 0.19
CA HIS A 36 -8.67 7.19 -0.48
C HIS A 36 -8.81 7.32 -2.00
N GLY A 37 -9.82 6.69 -2.60
CA GLY A 37 -10.00 6.61 -4.05
C GLY A 37 -9.14 5.52 -4.67
N GLU A 38 -9.54 5.00 -5.81
CA GLU A 38 -8.75 4.02 -6.55
C GLU A 38 -7.42 4.60 -7.01
N ASP A 39 -7.43 5.90 -7.33
CA ASP A 39 -6.23 6.65 -7.73
C ASP A 39 -5.39 7.17 -6.56
N GLY A 40 -5.87 7.05 -5.33
CA GLY A 40 -5.18 7.52 -4.14
C GLY A 40 -5.24 9.01 -3.88
N LYS A 41 -6.07 9.73 -4.61
CA LYS A 41 -6.17 11.20 -4.47
C LYS A 41 -7.02 11.67 -3.30
N GLY A 42 -7.75 10.77 -2.66
CA GLY A 42 -8.61 11.12 -1.53
C GLY A 42 -9.82 11.96 -1.89
N LYS A 43 -10.13 12.09 -3.17
CA LYS A 43 -11.25 12.91 -3.68
C LYS A 43 -12.55 12.12 -3.77
N THR A 44 -12.84 11.38 -2.72
CA THR A 44 -14.13 10.71 -2.55
C THR A 44 -14.96 11.49 -1.55
N LYS A 45 -16.25 11.22 -1.50
CA LYS A 45 -17.13 11.86 -0.53
C LYS A 45 -16.67 11.64 0.90
N MET A 46 -16.31 10.39 1.24
CA MET A 46 -15.78 10.05 2.57
C MET A 46 -14.38 10.59 2.78
N GLY A 47 -13.52 10.54 1.77
CA GLY A 47 -12.15 11.06 1.84
C GLY A 47 -12.12 12.55 2.14
N GLU A 48 -12.96 13.32 1.49
CA GLU A 48 -13.08 14.77 1.75
C GLU A 48 -13.60 15.05 3.16
N LYS A 49 -14.55 14.25 3.63
CA LYS A 49 -15.13 14.39 4.97
C LYS A 49 -14.09 14.16 6.07
N VAL A 50 -13.20 13.19 5.92
CA VAL A 50 -12.20 12.85 6.94
C VAL A 50 -10.81 13.43 6.66
N GLY A 51 -10.64 14.14 5.56
CA GLY A 51 -9.38 14.81 5.23
C GLY A 51 -8.30 13.92 4.68
N CYS A 52 -8.64 12.95 3.83
CA CYS A 52 -7.67 12.10 3.15
C CYS A 52 -6.77 12.93 2.24
N LYS A 53 -5.46 12.63 2.29
CA LYS A 53 -4.46 13.30 1.48
C LYS A 53 -4.38 12.73 0.08
N ASP A 54 -3.80 13.49 -0.83
CA ASP A 54 -3.51 13.04 -2.20
C ASP A 54 -2.16 12.33 -2.24
N TYR A 55 -2.19 11.02 -2.37
CA TYR A 55 -0.98 10.18 -2.39
C TYR A 55 -0.26 10.19 -3.74
N THR A 56 -0.82 10.81 -4.76
CA THR A 56 -0.12 11.02 -6.02
C THR A 56 0.86 12.20 -5.95
N ASP A 57 0.71 13.07 -4.96
CA ASP A 57 1.54 14.24 -4.75
C ASP A 57 2.88 13.86 -4.13
N ALA A 58 3.97 14.20 -4.82
CA ALA A 58 5.33 13.91 -4.36
C ALA A 58 5.66 14.57 -3.01
N LYS A 59 5.13 15.76 -2.75
CA LYS A 59 5.33 16.48 -1.49
C LYS A 59 4.66 15.75 -0.32
N VAL A 60 3.45 15.28 -0.53
CA VAL A 60 2.73 14.47 0.46
C VAL A 60 3.51 13.19 0.75
N GLN A 61 3.99 12.51 -0.28
CA GLN A 61 4.80 11.30 -0.15
C GLN A 61 6.08 11.55 0.65
N ALA A 62 6.74 12.67 0.43
CA ALA A 62 7.99 13.02 1.12
C ALA A 62 7.78 13.26 2.63
N GLU A 63 6.61 13.74 3.02
CA GLU A 63 6.27 14.01 4.41
C GLU A 63 5.79 12.78 5.17
N MET A 64 5.41 11.71 4.46
CA MET A 64 4.92 10.47 5.09
C MET A 64 6.06 9.52 5.40
N LYS A 65 5.97 8.87 6.55
CA LYS A 65 6.89 7.82 6.98
C LYS A 65 6.23 6.46 6.84
N ASP A 66 7.00 5.47 6.40
CA ASP A 66 6.48 4.10 6.22
C ASP A 66 5.94 3.52 7.52
N ASP A 67 6.64 3.75 8.64
CA ASP A 67 6.21 3.28 9.96
C ASP A 67 4.87 3.88 10.37
N THR A 68 4.69 5.15 10.11
CA THR A 68 3.45 5.86 10.43
C THR A 68 2.28 5.33 9.58
N MET A 69 2.54 5.06 8.31
CA MET A 69 1.54 4.47 7.43
C MET A 69 1.15 3.07 7.87
N ALA A 70 2.14 2.24 8.21
CA ALA A 70 1.90 0.88 8.70
C ALA A 70 1.08 0.88 9.99
N LYS A 71 1.41 1.77 10.91
CA LYS A 71 0.68 1.94 12.16
C LYS A 71 -0.77 2.39 11.92
N ALA A 72 -0.98 3.32 11.01
CA ALA A 72 -2.30 3.80 10.65
C ALA A 72 -3.18 2.67 10.08
N ILE A 73 -2.61 1.79 9.27
CA ILE A 73 -3.33 0.64 8.74
C ILE A 73 -3.70 -0.34 9.85
N LYS A 74 -2.76 -0.69 10.71
CA LYS A 74 -2.97 -1.68 11.78
C LYS A 74 -3.88 -1.18 12.89
N GLU A 75 -3.69 0.03 13.33
CA GLU A 75 -4.35 0.59 14.52
C GLU A 75 -5.46 1.58 14.20
N GLY A 76 -5.53 2.04 12.94
CA GLY A 76 -6.46 3.07 12.55
C GLY A 76 -5.98 4.46 12.95
N VAL A 77 -6.79 5.45 12.64
CA VAL A 77 -6.52 6.86 12.97
C VAL A 77 -7.75 7.43 13.66
N LYS A 78 -7.53 8.00 14.83
CA LYS A 78 -8.57 8.67 15.61
C LYS A 78 -8.22 10.13 15.83
N ASP A 79 -9.27 10.95 15.89
CA ASP A 79 -9.19 12.34 16.30
C ASP A 79 -10.18 12.53 17.46
N GLY A 80 -9.66 12.45 18.68
CA GLY A 80 -10.51 12.36 19.87
C GLY A 80 -11.38 11.10 19.83
N ASP A 81 -12.69 11.26 19.90
CA ASP A 81 -13.64 10.14 19.86
C ASP A 81 -14.02 9.72 18.44
N LYS A 82 -13.60 10.51 17.43
CA LYS A 82 -13.92 10.22 16.04
C LYS A 82 -12.89 9.29 15.41
N THR A 83 -13.37 8.24 14.77
CA THR A 83 -12.54 7.35 13.96
C THR A 83 -12.45 7.93 12.55
N LYS A 84 -11.27 8.41 12.15
CA LYS A 84 -11.00 8.87 10.79
C LYS A 84 -10.68 7.73 9.85
N MET A 85 -9.93 6.77 10.32
CA MET A 85 -9.60 5.55 9.60
C MET A 85 -9.73 4.37 10.55
N LYS A 86 -10.49 3.35 10.15
CA LYS A 86 -10.64 2.17 10.99
C LYS A 86 -9.36 1.31 10.97
N ALA A 87 -9.18 0.52 12.01
CA ALA A 87 -8.05 -0.41 12.10
C ALA A 87 -8.30 -1.64 11.21
N PHE A 88 -7.24 -2.11 10.56
CA PHE A 88 -7.24 -3.36 9.78
C PHE A 88 -6.30 -4.37 10.44
N ASN A 89 -6.65 -4.80 11.63
CA ASN A 89 -5.81 -5.69 12.43
C ASN A 89 -5.86 -7.16 11.99
N ASP A 90 -6.71 -7.49 11.03
CA ASP A 90 -6.79 -8.80 10.39
C ASP A 90 -5.80 -8.98 9.23
N LEU A 91 -5.15 -7.90 8.79
CA LEU A 91 -4.10 -7.97 7.77
C LEU A 91 -2.79 -8.44 8.40
N SER A 92 -2.07 -9.30 7.68
CA SER A 92 -0.73 -9.73 8.08
C SER A 92 0.27 -8.58 7.96
N ASP A 93 1.43 -8.72 8.61
CA ASP A 93 2.51 -7.74 8.48
C ASP A 93 2.99 -7.61 7.03
N ASP A 94 3.02 -8.72 6.30
CA ASP A 94 3.38 -8.72 4.88
C ASP A 94 2.34 -7.97 4.04
N ASP A 95 1.06 -8.13 4.32
CA ASP A 95 -0.01 -7.40 3.66
C ASP A 95 0.10 -5.89 3.91
N VAL A 96 0.40 -5.51 5.15
CA VAL A 96 0.59 -4.11 5.52
C VAL A 96 1.79 -3.50 4.81
N LYS A 97 2.91 -4.21 4.76
CA LYS A 97 4.10 -3.76 4.00
C LYS A 97 3.81 -3.60 2.52
N ALA A 98 3.06 -4.53 1.95
CA ALA A 98 2.67 -4.47 0.54
C ALA A 98 1.75 -3.28 0.26
N LEU A 99 0.85 -2.95 1.18
CA LEU A 99 -0.02 -1.77 1.07
C LEU A 99 0.77 -0.47 1.18
N VAL A 100 1.73 -0.38 2.08
CA VAL A 100 2.63 0.78 2.18
C VAL A 100 3.39 0.97 0.86
N ALA A 101 3.94 -0.10 0.30
CA ALA A 101 4.60 -0.06 -1.01
C ALA A 101 3.65 0.37 -2.13
N TYR A 102 2.41 -0.09 -2.08
CA TYR A 102 1.38 0.31 -3.04
C TYR A 102 1.10 1.81 -2.97
N VAL A 103 0.93 2.35 -1.77
CA VAL A 103 0.75 3.80 -1.56
C VAL A 103 1.93 4.58 -2.14
N ARG A 104 3.16 4.12 -1.90
CA ARG A 104 4.36 4.75 -2.48
C ARG A 104 4.35 4.73 -4.01
N SER A 105 3.81 3.68 -4.60
CA SER A 105 3.72 3.54 -6.05
C SER A 105 2.74 4.51 -6.71
N LEU A 106 1.84 5.11 -5.95
CA LEU A 106 0.84 6.05 -6.44
C LEU A 106 1.44 7.43 -6.77
N LYS A 107 2.64 7.70 -6.32
CA LYS A 107 3.34 8.97 -6.61
C LYS A 107 3.50 9.19 -8.11
N LYS A 108 3.14 10.36 -8.56
CA LYS A 108 3.29 10.79 -9.96
C LYS A 108 4.35 11.86 -10.14
#